data_7f4c6d3f18cd8322518278c76f99f254
#
_entry.id   7f4c6d3f18cd8322518278c76f99f254
#
_cell.length_a   1.000
_cell.length_b   1.000
_cell.length_c   1.000
_cell.angle_alpha   90.00
_cell.angle_beta   90.00
_cell.angle_gamma   90.00
#
_symmetry.space_group_name_H-M   'P 1'
#
loop_
_entity.id
_entity.type
_entity.pdbx_description
1 polymer ?
#
loop_
_entity_poly.entity_id
_entity_poly.type
_entity_poly.pdbx_seq_one_letter_code
_entity_poly.pdbx_strand_id
1 'polypeptide(L)'
;MCSSDLTDLWIVPLDGSQPAANLTASYDIHAGAWTINDVGRTEFMSPVWSKDGKTLYFQVDRHGSTFVYSISLDGTGLNAIIGEGGAVGSFCFDKQYQKMAYYYANIKDPCQVCVLDMETGTTKQLTELNKAVLQNIDLGDIEEVWYKSPSGMDLQGWILKPPGFDPEKKYPSILEIHGGPQVQYGNFFMHEFYYLASKGYVVYFTNPRGGRGYGETHTRAIWNNWGGADYDDLMAWTDFVAQKPYIDQE
;
A
#
# COMPACT_ATOMS: atom_id res chain seq x y z
N MET A 1 -8.04 3.84 -25.64
CA MET A 1 -7.99 4.47 -24.29
C MET A 1 -8.66 3.51 -23.35
N CYS A 2 -8.00 3.10 -22.27
CA CYS A 2 -8.64 2.29 -21.25
C CYS A 2 -9.80 3.09 -20.65
N SER A 3 -10.95 2.46 -20.47
CA SER A 3 -12.16 3.10 -19.92
C SER A 3 -12.10 3.31 -18.40
N SER A 4 -11.09 2.77 -17.75
CA SER A 4 -10.86 2.85 -16.29
C SER A 4 -9.40 3.17 -16.01
N ASP A 5 -9.12 3.97 -14.98
CA ASP A 5 -7.78 4.19 -14.43
C ASP A 5 -7.43 3.15 -13.35
N LEU A 6 -8.39 2.29 -12.99
CA LEU A 6 -8.15 1.11 -12.19
C LEU A 6 -7.42 0.03 -12.99
N THR A 7 -6.61 -0.75 -12.31
CA THR A 7 -6.09 -2.01 -12.86
C THR A 7 -7.07 -3.11 -12.49
N ASP A 8 -7.77 -3.63 -13.49
CA ASP A 8 -8.82 -4.64 -13.31
C ASP A 8 -8.32 -6.05 -13.60
N LEU A 9 -9.01 -7.04 -13.01
CA LEU A 9 -8.82 -8.46 -13.30
C LEU A 9 -9.82 -8.91 -14.37
N TRP A 10 -9.31 -9.38 -15.49
CA TRP A 10 -10.10 -9.85 -16.61
C TRP A 10 -9.90 -11.34 -16.86
N ILE A 11 -10.95 -12.01 -17.29
CA ILE A 11 -10.91 -13.39 -17.78
C ILE A 11 -11.38 -13.46 -19.22
N VAL A 12 -10.73 -14.28 -20.03
CA VAL A 12 -11.10 -14.52 -21.42
C VAL A 12 -10.92 -15.99 -21.77
N PRO A 13 -11.91 -16.67 -22.41
CA PRO A 13 -11.74 -18.01 -22.93
C PRO A 13 -10.74 -18.03 -24.09
N LEU A 14 -9.77 -18.94 -24.05
CA LEU A 14 -8.75 -19.05 -25.10
C LEU A 14 -9.27 -19.45 -26.47
N ASP A 15 -10.41 -20.14 -26.50
CA ASP A 15 -11.08 -20.58 -27.72
C ASP A 15 -11.96 -19.49 -28.37
N GLY A 16 -12.05 -18.32 -27.74
CA GLY A 16 -12.85 -17.19 -28.22
C GLY A 16 -14.37 -17.44 -28.14
N SER A 17 -14.82 -18.43 -27.37
CA SER A 17 -16.25 -18.80 -27.25
C SER A 17 -17.10 -17.70 -26.61
N GLN A 18 -16.48 -16.81 -25.81
CA GLN A 18 -17.13 -15.70 -25.15
C GLN A 18 -16.22 -14.47 -25.14
N PRO A 19 -16.77 -13.24 -25.04
CA PRO A 19 -15.97 -12.04 -24.85
C PRO A 19 -15.27 -12.05 -23.50
N ALA A 20 -14.21 -11.23 -23.37
CA ALA A 20 -13.53 -10.99 -22.09
C ALA A 20 -14.52 -10.42 -21.06
N ALA A 21 -14.46 -10.93 -19.84
CA ALA A 21 -15.26 -10.46 -18.71
C ALA A 21 -14.36 -9.81 -17.64
N ASN A 22 -14.75 -8.62 -17.18
CA ASN A 22 -14.08 -7.95 -16.07
C ASN A 22 -14.64 -8.50 -14.76
N LEU A 23 -13.82 -9.22 -14.00
CA LEU A 23 -14.20 -9.83 -12.72
C LEU A 23 -14.30 -8.82 -11.59
N THR A 24 -13.60 -7.70 -11.69
CA THR A 24 -13.52 -6.67 -10.64
C THR A 24 -14.36 -5.44 -10.93
N ALA A 25 -15.14 -5.42 -12.00
CA ALA A 25 -15.92 -4.26 -12.48
C ALA A 25 -16.87 -3.65 -11.42
N SER A 26 -17.38 -4.46 -10.49
CA SER A 26 -18.30 -4.00 -9.43
C SER A 26 -17.57 -3.55 -8.15
N TYR A 27 -16.24 -3.61 -8.13
CA TYR A 27 -15.41 -3.26 -6.99
C TYR A 27 -14.49 -2.10 -7.34
N ASP A 28 -14.43 -1.11 -6.47
CA ASP A 28 -13.56 0.05 -6.65
C ASP A 28 -12.18 -0.23 -6.05
N ILE A 29 -11.41 -1.12 -6.70
CA ILE A 29 -10.10 -1.61 -6.25
C ILE A 29 -9.04 -1.57 -7.36
N HIS A 30 -7.77 -1.52 -6.97
CA HIS A 30 -6.63 -1.70 -7.87
C HIS A 30 -6.07 -3.11 -7.73
N ALA A 31 -6.26 -3.95 -8.76
CA ALA A 31 -5.62 -5.26 -8.84
C ALA A 31 -4.14 -5.09 -9.18
N GLY A 32 -3.26 -5.24 -8.20
CA GLY A 32 -1.82 -5.09 -8.39
C GLY A 32 -1.03 -4.83 -7.12
N ALA A 33 0.26 -4.52 -7.26
CA ALA A 33 1.20 -4.24 -6.18
C ALA A 33 1.96 -2.94 -6.50
N TRP A 34 1.41 -1.82 -6.08
CA TRP A 34 1.90 -0.47 -6.38
C TRP A 34 2.30 0.31 -5.11
N THR A 35 2.31 -0.35 -3.95
CA THR A 35 2.90 0.21 -2.74
C THR A 35 4.41 0.23 -2.89
N ILE A 36 5.00 1.41 -2.88
CA ILE A 36 6.42 1.61 -3.18
C ILE A 36 7.29 1.64 -1.92
N ASN A 37 8.58 1.29 -2.12
CA ASN A 37 9.65 1.40 -1.13
C ASN A 37 10.98 1.67 -1.84
N ASP A 38 12.04 1.91 -1.07
CA ASP A 38 13.40 2.19 -1.56
C ASP A 38 14.41 1.08 -1.26
N VAL A 39 13.99 -0.02 -0.64
CA VAL A 39 14.88 -1.13 -0.26
C VAL A 39 14.68 -2.39 -1.10
N GLY A 40 13.77 -2.35 -2.05
CA GLY A 40 13.47 -3.47 -2.92
C GLY A 40 12.34 -3.16 -3.88
N ARG A 41 11.72 -4.20 -4.39
CA ARG A 41 10.57 -4.08 -5.29
C ARG A 41 9.51 -5.09 -4.89
N THR A 42 8.29 -4.62 -4.67
CA THR A 42 7.14 -5.52 -4.61
C THR A 42 6.93 -6.09 -6.01
N GLU A 43 7.01 -7.41 -6.13
CA GLU A 43 6.81 -8.06 -7.42
C GLU A 43 5.32 -8.09 -7.75
N PHE A 44 4.97 -7.64 -8.95
CA PHE A 44 3.63 -7.79 -9.47
C PHE A 44 3.42 -9.26 -9.89
N MET A 45 2.55 -9.93 -9.17
CA MET A 45 2.25 -11.34 -9.41
C MET A 45 1.13 -11.50 -10.44
N SER A 46 1.29 -12.45 -11.35
CA SER A 46 0.17 -12.96 -12.12
C SER A 46 -0.86 -13.60 -11.19
N PRO A 47 -2.17 -13.45 -11.46
CA PRO A 47 -3.21 -14.12 -10.68
C PRO A 47 -2.99 -15.63 -10.62
N VAL A 48 -3.20 -16.23 -9.45
CA VAL A 48 -3.01 -17.66 -9.20
C VAL A 48 -4.36 -18.36 -9.12
N TRP A 49 -4.54 -19.42 -9.89
CA TRP A 49 -5.76 -20.21 -9.87
C TRP A 49 -5.85 -21.07 -8.61
N SER A 50 -7.05 -21.23 -8.07
CA SER A 50 -7.33 -22.25 -7.07
C SER A 50 -7.20 -23.66 -7.67
N LYS A 51 -7.04 -24.67 -6.80
CA LYS A 51 -6.85 -26.07 -7.22
C LYS A 51 -8.03 -26.61 -8.05
N ASP A 52 -9.24 -26.19 -7.76
CA ASP A 52 -10.46 -26.56 -8.47
C ASP A 52 -10.77 -25.70 -9.69
N GLY A 53 -9.94 -24.70 -9.96
CA GLY A 53 -10.08 -23.77 -11.09
C GLY A 53 -11.29 -22.85 -11.01
N LYS A 54 -11.86 -22.58 -9.83
CA LYS A 54 -13.07 -21.75 -9.67
C LYS A 54 -12.81 -20.37 -9.05
N THR A 55 -11.62 -20.17 -8.51
CA THR A 55 -11.23 -18.94 -7.79
C THR A 55 -9.87 -18.46 -8.27
N LEU A 56 -9.69 -17.16 -8.31
CA LEU A 56 -8.39 -16.52 -8.55
C LEU A 56 -7.92 -15.83 -7.28
N TYR A 57 -6.62 -15.95 -7.00
CA TYR A 57 -5.92 -15.19 -5.96
C TYR A 57 -5.04 -14.15 -6.63
N PHE A 58 -5.07 -12.91 -6.16
CA PHE A 58 -4.34 -11.80 -6.76
C PHE A 58 -4.05 -10.71 -5.75
N GLN A 59 -3.05 -9.87 -6.06
CA GLN A 59 -2.70 -8.72 -5.24
C GLN A 59 -3.70 -7.58 -5.46
N VAL A 60 -3.98 -6.83 -4.39
CA VAL A 60 -4.83 -5.64 -4.41
C VAL A 60 -4.18 -4.55 -3.57
N ASP A 61 -4.05 -3.37 -4.14
CA ASP A 61 -3.64 -2.18 -3.39
C ASP A 61 -4.83 -1.46 -2.79
N ARG A 62 -4.70 -1.14 -1.50
CA ARG A 62 -5.70 -0.36 -0.78
C ARG A 62 -5.09 0.34 0.42
N HIS A 63 -5.34 1.65 0.55
CA HIS A 63 -5.01 2.45 1.73
C HIS A 63 -3.57 2.26 2.21
N GLY A 64 -2.61 2.46 1.30
CA GLY A 64 -1.18 2.36 1.60
C GLY A 64 -0.69 0.94 1.86
N SER A 65 -1.45 -0.09 1.51
CA SER A 65 -1.07 -1.49 1.70
C SER A 65 -1.30 -2.31 0.44
N THR A 66 -0.58 -3.42 0.31
CA THR A 66 -0.79 -4.43 -0.72
C THR A 66 -1.22 -5.74 -0.06
N PHE A 67 -2.38 -6.22 -0.43
CA PHE A 67 -3.04 -7.40 0.13
C PHE A 67 -3.08 -8.56 -0.87
N VAL A 68 -3.51 -9.75 -0.43
CA VAL A 68 -3.95 -10.84 -1.32
C VAL A 68 -5.44 -11.03 -1.17
N TYR A 69 -6.14 -10.96 -2.28
CA TYR A 69 -7.59 -11.21 -2.37
C TYR A 69 -7.87 -12.47 -3.19
N SER A 70 -9.06 -13.00 -3.00
CA SER A 70 -9.65 -14.03 -3.86
C SER A 70 -10.95 -13.55 -4.46
N ILE A 71 -11.29 -14.04 -5.67
CA ILE A 71 -12.54 -13.76 -6.36
C ILE A 71 -12.98 -15.01 -7.16
N SER A 72 -14.29 -15.26 -7.21
CA SER A 72 -14.86 -16.31 -8.05
C SER A 72 -14.84 -15.90 -9.53
N LEU A 73 -14.85 -16.89 -10.46
CA LEU A 73 -14.79 -16.62 -11.91
C LEU A 73 -16.03 -15.95 -12.49
N ASP A 74 -17.10 -15.85 -11.73
CA ASP A 74 -18.31 -15.08 -12.08
C ASP A 74 -18.24 -13.62 -11.61
N GLY A 75 -17.10 -13.19 -11.02
CA GLY A 75 -16.88 -11.86 -10.49
C GLY A 75 -17.53 -11.61 -9.12
N THR A 76 -17.98 -12.66 -8.43
CA THR A 76 -18.56 -12.55 -7.09
C THR A 76 -17.59 -12.99 -5.98
N GLY A 77 -17.94 -12.70 -4.72
CA GLY A 77 -17.22 -13.23 -3.57
C GLY A 77 -15.81 -12.69 -3.41
N LEU A 78 -15.58 -11.40 -3.74
CA LEU A 78 -14.29 -10.75 -3.44
C LEU A 78 -14.03 -10.81 -1.93
N ASN A 79 -12.92 -11.44 -1.54
CA ASN A 79 -12.57 -11.67 -0.14
C ASN A 79 -11.08 -11.46 0.11
N ALA A 80 -10.74 -10.75 1.20
CA ALA A 80 -9.36 -10.60 1.62
C ALA A 80 -8.85 -11.90 2.27
N ILE A 81 -7.78 -12.45 1.71
CA ILE A 81 -7.08 -13.65 2.22
C ILE A 81 -5.97 -13.22 3.19
N ILE A 82 -5.23 -12.17 2.82
CA ILE A 82 -4.29 -11.46 3.69
C ILE A 82 -4.71 -10.00 3.64
N GLY A 83 -5.20 -9.50 4.77
CA GLY A 83 -5.78 -8.16 4.88
C GLY A 83 -5.20 -7.32 6.02
N GLU A 84 -4.08 -7.73 6.62
CA GLU A 84 -3.38 -6.94 7.63
C GLU A 84 -2.49 -5.90 6.97
N GLY A 85 -2.35 -4.72 7.59
CA GLY A 85 -1.58 -3.60 7.06
C GLY A 85 -0.12 -3.95 6.80
N GLY A 86 0.32 -3.73 5.56
CA GLY A 86 1.67 -4.04 5.09
C GLY A 86 1.67 -4.24 3.58
N ALA A 87 2.79 -4.74 3.05
CA ALA A 87 2.93 -5.06 1.63
C ALA A 87 3.21 -6.55 1.45
N VAL A 88 2.26 -7.25 0.82
CA VAL A 88 2.43 -8.65 0.43
C VAL A 88 3.09 -8.70 -0.95
N GLY A 89 4.28 -9.29 -1.01
CA GLY A 89 5.01 -9.54 -2.26
C GLY A 89 4.56 -10.85 -2.94
N SER A 90 5.52 -11.55 -3.54
CA SER A 90 5.26 -12.85 -4.19
C SER A 90 4.69 -13.85 -3.19
N PHE A 91 3.75 -14.65 -3.66
CA PHE A 91 3.14 -15.73 -2.90
C PHE A 91 2.99 -17.01 -3.73
N CYS A 92 2.94 -18.16 -3.07
CA CYS A 92 2.71 -19.45 -3.70
C CYS A 92 2.00 -20.41 -2.75
N PHE A 93 1.31 -21.38 -3.32
CA PHE A 93 0.64 -22.43 -2.56
C PHE A 93 1.45 -23.73 -2.55
N ASP A 94 1.26 -24.54 -1.52
CA ASP A 94 1.68 -25.94 -1.54
C ASP A 94 0.82 -26.75 -2.53
N LYS A 95 1.24 -27.99 -2.83
CA LYS A 95 0.53 -28.87 -3.79
C LYS A 95 -0.93 -29.14 -3.42
N GLN A 96 -1.26 -29.08 -2.15
CA GLN A 96 -2.58 -29.36 -1.61
C GLN A 96 -3.45 -28.08 -1.52
N TYR A 97 -2.85 -26.89 -1.68
CA TYR A 97 -3.48 -25.59 -1.43
C TYR A 97 -3.95 -25.41 0.02
N GLN A 98 -3.25 -26.08 0.94
CA GLN A 98 -3.51 -25.97 2.38
C GLN A 98 -2.69 -24.86 3.03
N LYS A 99 -1.56 -24.50 2.42
CA LYS A 99 -0.68 -23.44 2.90
C LYS A 99 -0.30 -22.49 1.79
N MET A 100 -0.22 -21.20 2.12
CA MET A 100 0.28 -20.16 1.24
C MET A 100 1.53 -19.55 1.88
N ALA A 101 2.69 -19.69 1.21
CA ALA A 101 3.90 -18.98 1.58
C ALA A 101 3.93 -17.63 0.84
N TYR A 102 4.38 -16.56 1.51
CA TYR A 102 4.43 -15.24 0.93
C TYR A 102 5.51 -14.36 1.56
N TYR A 103 5.97 -13.37 0.79
CA TYR A 103 6.77 -12.28 1.33
C TYR A 103 5.85 -11.25 1.96
N TYR A 104 6.21 -10.80 3.16
CA TYR A 104 5.50 -9.77 3.89
C TYR A 104 6.45 -8.72 4.41
N ALA A 105 6.14 -7.48 4.11
CA ALA A 105 6.82 -6.32 4.64
C ALA A 105 5.82 -5.43 5.37
N ASN A 106 6.32 -4.63 6.29
CA ASN A 106 5.54 -3.59 6.95
C ASN A 106 6.39 -2.33 7.13
N ILE A 107 5.79 -1.32 7.73
CA ILE A 107 6.45 -0.02 7.86
C ILE A 107 7.74 -0.07 8.68
N LYS A 108 7.94 -1.05 9.55
CA LYS A 108 9.13 -1.20 10.40
C LYS A 108 10.04 -2.37 10.00
N ASP A 109 9.63 -3.23 9.09
CA ASP A 109 10.42 -4.39 8.62
C ASP A 109 10.32 -4.52 7.09
N PRO A 110 11.45 -4.44 6.37
CA PRO A 110 11.45 -4.44 4.91
C PRO A 110 10.98 -5.74 4.27
N CYS A 111 11.19 -6.91 4.89
CA CYS A 111 10.71 -8.18 4.36
C CYS A 111 10.93 -9.35 5.30
N GLN A 112 9.91 -10.23 5.38
CA GLN A 112 9.97 -11.55 6.00
C GLN A 112 9.26 -12.58 5.12
N VAL A 113 9.58 -13.87 5.32
CA VAL A 113 8.80 -14.97 4.76
C VAL A 113 7.76 -15.41 5.78
N CYS A 114 6.50 -15.42 5.37
CA CYS A 114 5.37 -15.87 6.17
C CYS A 114 4.66 -17.06 5.53
N VAL A 115 3.95 -17.83 6.32
CA VAL A 115 3.05 -18.89 5.85
C VAL A 115 1.68 -18.71 6.49
N LEU A 116 0.66 -18.70 5.65
CA LEU A 116 -0.74 -18.76 6.03
C LEU A 116 -1.25 -20.20 5.90
N ASP A 117 -1.86 -20.71 6.94
CA ASP A 117 -2.68 -21.93 6.89
C ASP A 117 -4.07 -21.56 6.37
N MET A 118 -4.45 -22.13 5.23
CA MET A 118 -5.67 -21.76 4.50
C MET A 118 -6.94 -22.25 5.17
N GLU A 119 -6.85 -23.27 6.03
CA GLU A 119 -8.01 -23.80 6.75
C GLU A 119 -8.30 -22.99 8.02
N THR A 120 -7.25 -22.68 8.77
CA THR A 120 -7.40 -21.99 10.08
C THR A 120 -7.30 -20.48 9.99
N GLY A 121 -6.78 -19.94 8.89
CA GLY A 121 -6.46 -18.52 8.75
C GLY A 121 -5.25 -18.07 9.60
N THR A 122 -4.50 -19.02 10.19
CA THR A 122 -3.39 -18.69 11.07
C THR A 122 -2.13 -18.39 10.27
N THR A 123 -1.54 -17.21 10.50
CA THR A 123 -0.26 -16.81 9.91
C THR A 123 0.90 -17.10 10.87
N LYS A 124 2.02 -17.56 10.31
CA LYS A 124 3.30 -17.74 11.00
C LYS A 124 4.43 -17.11 10.20
N GLN A 125 5.18 -16.21 10.82
CA GLN A 125 6.45 -15.74 10.27
C GLN A 125 7.52 -16.85 10.40
N LEU A 126 8.25 -17.12 9.32
CA LEU A 126 9.26 -18.17 9.26
C LEU A 126 10.68 -17.67 9.38
N THR A 127 10.91 -16.37 9.10
CA THR A 127 12.25 -15.78 9.04
C THR A 127 12.37 -14.59 10.00
N GLU A 128 13.60 -14.26 10.35
CA GLU A 128 13.97 -13.07 11.12
C GLU A 128 15.15 -12.36 10.42
N LEU A 129 14.98 -12.12 9.09
CA LEU A 129 16.07 -11.68 8.21
C LEU A 129 16.72 -10.38 8.66
N ASN A 130 15.92 -9.43 9.15
CA ASN A 130 16.38 -8.09 9.50
C ASN A 130 16.63 -7.90 11.00
N LYS A 131 16.39 -8.92 11.82
CA LYS A 131 16.47 -8.82 13.29
C LYS A 131 17.83 -8.36 13.79
N ALA A 132 18.91 -8.90 13.23
CA ALA A 132 20.28 -8.57 13.66
C ALA A 132 20.60 -7.08 13.50
N VAL A 133 19.98 -6.42 12.52
CA VAL A 133 20.14 -4.98 12.26
C VAL A 133 19.12 -4.18 13.07
N LEU A 134 17.83 -4.48 12.89
CA LEU A 134 16.74 -3.64 13.38
C LEU A 134 16.55 -3.69 14.90
N GLN A 135 16.91 -4.80 15.58
CA GLN A 135 16.71 -4.95 17.03
C GLN A 135 17.46 -3.90 17.88
N ASN A 136 18.50 -3.27 17.33
CA ASN A 136 19.33 -2.29 18.02
C ASN A 136 19.14 -0.86 17.47
N ILE A 137 18.16 -0.65 16.61
CA ILE A 137 17.87 0.64 16.00
C ILE A 137 16.50 1.12 16.49
N ASP A 138 16.49 2.31 17.06
CA ASP A 138 15.24 3.03 17.29
C ASP A 138 14.81 3.68 15.96
N LEU A 139 13.72 3.19 15.40
CA LEU A 139 13.15 3.70 14.15
C LEU A 139 12.23 4.91 14.36
N GLY A 140 11.99 5.30 15.62
CA GLY A 140 11.00 6.31 15.93
C GLY A 140 9.56 5.79 15.83
N ASP A 141 8.62 6.70 15.99
CA ASP A 141 7.18 6.40 15.95
C ASP A 141 6.50 6.98 14.73
N ILE A 142 5.65 6.19 14.10
CA ILE A 142 4.86 6.60 12.95
C ILE A 142 3.38 6.68 13.34
N GLU A 143 2.75 7.77 12.94
CA GLU A 143 1.33 8.06 13.12
C GLU A 143 0.65 8.07 11.75
N GLU A 144 -0.35 7.21 11.57
CA GLU A 144 -1.24 7.25 10.39
C GLU A 144 -2.39 8.21 10.68
N VAL A 145 -2.69 9.08 9.72
CA VAL A 145 -3.71 10.12 9.85
C VAL A 145 -4.59 10.15 8.62
N TRP A 146 -5.90 10.22 8.83
CA TRP A 146 -6.85 10.56 7.77
C TRP A 146 -7.25 12.04 7.92
N TYR A 147 -7.21 12.79 6.84
CA TYR A 147 -7.55 14.20 6.81
C TYR A 147 -8.41 14.55 5.60
N LYS A 148 -9.02 15.71 5.59
CA LYS A 148 -9.86 16.17 4.48
C LYS A 148 -9.04 17.02 3.50
N SER A 149 -9.13 16.65 2.22
CA SER A 149 -8.67 17.54 1.14
C SER A 149 -9.49 18.82 1.10
N PRO A 150 -9.02 19.86 0.40
CA PRO A 150 -9.83 21.08 0.16
C PRO A 150 -11.18 20.81 -0.53
N SER A 151 -11.29 19.71 -1.29
CA SER A 151 -12.55 19.28 -1.92
C SER A 151 -13.45 18.41 -1.02
N GLY A 152 -13.01 18.11 0.21
CA GLY A 152 -13.74 17.29 1.17
C GLY A 152 -13.50 15.77 1.06
N MET A 153 -12.62 15.32 0.16
CA MET A 153 -12.24 13.91 0.03
C MET A 153 -11.36 13.49 1.20
N ASP A 154 -11.54 12.25 1.69
CA ASP A 154 -10.66 11.67 2.68
C ASP A 154 -9.31 11.29 2.05
N LEU A 155 -8.24 11.77 2.65
CA LEU A 155 -6.86 11.50 2.27
C LEU A 155 -6.10 10.88 3.45
N GLN A 156 -5.18 9.98 3.15
CA GLN A 156 -4.36 9.28 4.13
C GLN A 156 -2.93 9.79 4.09
N GLY A 157 -2.39 10.10 5.25
CA GLY A 157 -1.00 10.50 5.41
C GLY A 157 -0.36 9.88 6.64
N TRP A 158 0.95 10.00 6.73
CA TRP A 158 1.75 9.47 7.83
C TRP A 158 2.74 10.53 8.32
N ILE A 159 3.01 10.51 9.62
CA ILE A 159 3.98 11.35 10.28
C ILE A 159 4.95 10.45 11.04
N LEU A 160 6.20 10.40 10.59
CA LEU A 160 7.29 9.69 11.26
C LEU A 160 8.02 10.67 12.18
N LYS A 161 7.95 10.41 13.47
CA LYS A 161 8.66 11.16 14.50
C LYS A 161 10.09 10.60 14.67
N PRO A 162 11.09 11.46 14.92
CA PRO A 162 12.47 11.00 15.08
C PRO A 162 12.65 10.09 16.30
N PRO A 163 13.70 9.24 16.32
CA PRO A 163 14.08 8.50 17.50
C PRO A 163 14.28 9.41 18.71
N GLY A 164 13.78 8.98 19.88
CA GLY A 164 13.85 9.79 21.10
C GLY A 164 13.00 11.07 21.05
N PHE A 165 11.92 11.06 20.29
CA PHE A 165 11.00 12.19 20.16
C PHE A 165 10.52 12.73 21.52
N ASP A 166 10.60 14.06 21.69
CA ASP A 166 10.14 14.78 22.87
C ASP A 166 9.06 15.79 22.45
N PRO A 167 7.82 15.65 22.89
CA PRO A 167 6.71 16.52 22.46
C PRO A 167 6.87 17.99 22.88
N GLU A 168 7.76 18.30 23.82
CA GLU A 168 8.04 19.67 24.25
C GLU A 168 9.09 20.40 23.39
N LYS A 169 9.73 19.68 22.46
CA LYS A 169 10.72 20.23 21.53
C LYS A 169 10.08 20.57 20.18
N LYS A 170 10.78 21.44 19.46
CA LYS A 170 10.49 21.75 18.06
C LYS A 170 11.43 20.99 17.14
N TYR A 171 10.90 20.51 16.02
CA TYR A 171 11.62 19.74 15.04
C TYR A 171 11.46 20.34 13.65
N PRO A 172 12.52 20.44 12.87
CA PRO A 172 12.40 20.71 11.44
C PRO A 172 11.68 19.52 10.79
N SER A 173 10.96 19.79 9.70
CA SER A 173 10.15 18.76 9.06
C SER A 173 10.39 18.68 7.56
N ILE A 174 10.18 17.50 6.99
CA ILE A 174 10.36 17.21 5.57
C ILE A 174 9.10 16.55 5.03
N LEU A 175 8.52 17.12 3.97
CA LEU A 175 7.49 16.49 3.16
C LEU A 175 8.15 15.60 2.12
N GLU A 176 7.83 14.31 2.15
CA GLU A 176 8.20 13.35 1.12
C GLU A 176 7.06 13.18 0.12
N ILE A 177 7.38 13.33 -1.17
CA ILE A 177 6.41 13.30 -2.25
C ILE A 177 6.79 12.20 -3.24
N HIS A 178 5.89 11.20 -3.41
CA HIS A 178 6.12 10.19 -4.44
C HIS A 178 5.79 10.70 -5.84
N GLY A 179 6.56 10.22 -6.81
CA GLY A 179 6.22 10.36 -8.22
C GLY A 179 5.31 9.23 -8.71
N GLY A 180 5.10 9.20 -10.02
CA GLY A 180 4.33 8.12 -10.65
C GLY A 180 3.27 8.61 -11.63
N PRO A 181 2.20 9.28 -11.26
CA PRO A 181 1.55 9.46 -9.95
C PRO A 181 0.86 8.20 -9.42
N GLN A 182 0.57 7.22 -10.32
CA GLN A 182 -0.22 6.02 -10.07
C GLN A 182 0.54 4.96 -9.27
N VAL A 183 1.02 5.32 -8.09
CA VAL A 183 1.60 4.47 -7.05
C VAL A 183 1.04 4.91 -5.70
N GLN A 184 1.43 4.27 -4.61
CA GLN A 184 1.13 4.73 -3.26
C GLN A 184 2.32 4.56 -2.32
N TYR A 185 2.51 5.52 -1.41
CA TYR A 185 3.22 5.32 -0.16
C TYR A 185 2.32 4.59 0.84
N GLY A 186 2.90 4.04 1.90
CA GLY A 186 2.09 3.45 2.95
C GLY A 186 2.85 2.56 3.92
N ASN A 187 2.23 1.45 4.26
CA ASN A 187 2.69 0.49 5.26
C ASN A 187 3.85 -0.38 4.76
N PHE A 188 4.84 0.24 4.13
CA PHE A 188 6.03 -0.40 3.61
C PHE A 188 7.28 0.36 4.08
N PHE A 189 8.34 -0.37 4.42
CA PHE A 189 9.59 0.19 4.92
C PHE A 189 10.24 1.11 3.88
N MET A 190 10.55 2.35 4.28
CA MET A 190 11.27 3.33 3.47
C MET A 190 12.54 3.72 4.22
N HIS A 191 13.69 3.25 3.75
CA HIS A 191 14.98 3.52 4.39
C HIS A 191 15.28 5.02 4.45
N GLU A 192 15.01 5.76 3.38
CA GLU A 192 15.22 7.19 3.32
C GLU A 192 14.47 7.94 4.43
N PHE A 193 13.22 7.58 4.71
CA PHE A 193 12.43 8.24 5.75
C PHE A 193 13.03 8.04 7.13
N TYR A 194 13.46 6.84 7.45
CA TYR A 194 14.14 6.54 8.72
C TYR A 194 15.50 7.19 8.81
N TYR A 195 16.23 7.28 7.69
CA TYR A 195 17.49 8.00 7.64
C TYR A 195 17.29 9.49 7.97
N LEU A 196 16.32 10.15 7.36
CA LEU A 196 16.00 11.56 7.64
C LEU A 196 15.51 11.74 9.09
N ALA A 197 14.65 10.87 9.57
CA ALA A 197 14.19 10.89 10.96
C ALA A 197 15.35 10.73 11.95
N SER A 198 16.34 9.87 11.64
CA SER A 198 17.56 9.70 12.48
C SER A 198 18.42 10.97 12.57
N LYS A 199 18.24 11.94 11.64
CA LYS A 199 18.90 13.25 11.66
C LYS A 199 18.10 14.31 12.44
N GLY A 200 16.99 13.91 13.05
CA GLY A 200 16.17 14.77 13.88
C GLY A 200 15.03 15.47 13.14
N TYR A 201 14.73 15.05 11.91
CA TYR A 201 13.56 15.58 11.18
C TYR A 201 12.29 14.82 11.55
N VAL A 202 11.18 15.52 11.59
CA VAL A 202 9.86 14.90 11.43
C VAL A 202 9.64 14.70 9.94
N VAL A 203 9.46 13.46 9.49
CA VAL A 203 9.22 13.12 8.09
C VAL A 203 7.72 12.85 7.91
N TYR A 204 7.10 13.50 6.95
CA TYR A 204 5.67 13.30 6.69
C TYR A 204 5.40 13.11 5.21
N PHE A 205 4.45 12.22 4.91
CA PHE A 205 4.11 11.83 3.55
C PHE A 205 2.63 11.49 3.44
N THR A 206 2.10 11.52 2.22
CA THR A 206 0.68 11.28 1.94
C THR A 206 0.51 10.69 0.55
N ASN A 207 -0.69 10.20 0.26
CA ASN A 207 -1.12 9.83 -1.09
C ASN A 207 -2.10 10.89 -1.62
N PRO A 208 -1.61 11.87 -2.38
CA PRO A 208 -2.47 12.87 -2.99
C PRO A 208 -3.35 12.24 -4.07
N ARG A 209 -4.42 12.91 -4.45
CA ARG A 209 -5.25 12.52 -5.59
C ARG A 209 -4.39 12.30 -6.85
N GLY A 210 -4.72 11.28 -7.61
CA GLY A 210 -3.92 10.76 -8.73
C GLY A 210 -3.15 9.49 -8.37
N GLY A 211 -2.91 9.21 -7.08
CA GLY A 211 -2.31 7.98 -6.60
C GLY A 211 -3.25 6.76 -6.68
N ARG A 212 -2.72 5.58 -6.39
CA ARG A 212 -3.46 4.31 -6.35
C ARG A 212 -3.90 3.94 -4.95
N GLY A 213 -4.79 2.94 -4.85
CA GLY A 213 -5.25 2.37 -3.57
C GLY A 213 -6.46 3.06 -2.95
N TYR A 214 -7.07 4.05 -3.63
CA TYR A 214 -8.18 4.87 -3.09
C TYR A 214 -9.38 4.95 -4.04
N GLY A 215 -9.46 4.06 -5.02
CA GLY A 215 -10.53 3.98 -5.99
C GLY A 215 -10.36 4.88 -7.21
N GLU A 216 -11.28 4.73 -8.18
CA GLU A 216 -11.20 5.38 -9.49
C GLU A 216 -11.30 6.90 -9.39
N THR A 217 -12.23 7.40 -8.58
CA THR A 217 -12.43 8.85 -8.41
C THR A 217 -11.17 9.55 -7.93
N HIS A 218 -10.43 8.94 -7.01
CA HIS A 218 -9.17 9.45 -6.51
C HIS A 218 -8.10 9.43 -7.60
N THR A 219 -7.94 8.31 -8.30
CA THR A 219 -6.90 8.13 -9.32
C THR A 219 -7.12 9.07 -10.52
N ARG A 220 -8.37 9.29 -10.95
CA ARG A 220 -8.72 10.15 -12.09
C ARG A 220 -8.68 11.64 -11.81
N ALA A 221 -8.60 12.07 -10.55
CA ALA A 221 -8.79 13.45 -10.16
C ALA A 221 -7.81 14.45 -10.80
N ILE A 222 -6.63 13.97 -11.24
CA ILE A 222 -5.60 14.77 -11.90
C ILE A 222 -5.51 14.58 -13.42
N TRP A 223 -6.47 13.89 -14.03
CA TRP A 223 -6.48 13.67 -15.48
C TRP A 223 -6.45 15.01 -16.22
N ASN A 224 -5.45 15.15 -17.12
CA ASN A 224 -5.17 16.38 -17.87
C ASN A 224 -4.98 17.64 -16.99
N ASN A 225 -4.75 17.49 -15.67
CA ASN A 225 -4.61 18.60 -14.75
C ASN A 225 -3.61 18.30 -13.61
N TRP A 226 -2.41 17.87 -13.97
CA TRP A 226 -1.31 17.67 -13.02
C TRP A 226 -0.87 19.00 -12.41
N GLY A 227 -0.56 19.01 -11.11
CA GLY A 227 -0.25 20.20 -10.35
C GLY A 227 -1.49 21.00 -9.93
N GLY A 228 -2.70 20.41 -10.07
CA GLY A 228 -3.94 20.96 -9.56
C GLY A 228 -4.35 20.32 -8.23
N ALA A 229 -5.24 19.32 -8.30
CA ALA A 229 -5.76 18.67 -7.11
C ALA A 229 -4.71 17.97 -6.25
N ASP A 230 -3.69 17.38 -6.87
CA ASP A 230 -2.54 16.78 -6.22
C ASP A 230 -1.70 17.79 -5.43
N TYR A 231 -1.45 18.96 -6.01
CA TYR A 231 -0.76 20.07 -5.33
C TYR A 231 -1.58 20.59 -4.14
N ASP A 232 -2.88 20.81 -4.34
CA ASP A 232 -3.77 21.28 -3.26
C ASP A 232 -3.79 20.31 -2.09
N ASP A 233 -3.78 18.99 -2.37
CA ASP A 233 -3.75 17.95 -1.33
C ASP A 233 -2.43 17.94 -0.56
N LEU A 234 -1.30 18.07 -1.25
CA LEU A 234 0.03 18.16 -0.63
C LEU A 234 0.16 19.38 0.25
N MET A 235 -0.35 20.55 -0.20
CA MET A 235 -0.34 21.77 0.60
C MET A 235 -1.27 21.65 1.81
N ALA A 236 -2.46 21.09 1.66
CA ALA A 236 -3.37 20.85 2.77
C ALA A 236 -2.77 19.90 3.83
N TRP A 237 -2.04 18.88 3.38
CA TRP A 237 -1.31 17.99 4.27
C TRP A 237 -0.18 18.71 5.00
N THR A 238 0.58 19.54 4.31
CA THR A 238 1.62 20.38 4.89
C THR A 238 1.05 21.32 5.96
N ASP A 239 -0.05 22.01 5.64
CA ASP A 239 -0.73 22.90 6.59
C ASP A 239 -1.24 22.17 7.82
N PHE A 240 -1.77 20.93 7.64
CA PHE A 240 -2.20 20.09 8.76
C PHE A 240 -1.02 19.70 9.66
N VAL A 241 0.12 19.32 9.09
CA VAL A 241 1.31 18.92 9.85
C VAL A 241 1.95 20.13 10.53
N ALA A 242 2.00 21.28 9.86
CA ALA A 242 2.54 22.55 10.42
C ALA A 242 1.79 23.02 11.68
N GLN A 243 0.53 22.61 11.86
CA GLN A 243 -0.24 22.93 13.07
C GLN A 243 0.15 22.08 14.29
N LYS A 244 0.92 21.04 14.12
CA LYS A 244 1.36 20.21 15.24
C LYS A 244 2.31 20.99 16.15
N PRO A 245 2.13 20.93 17.48
CA PRO A 245 2.88 21.76 18.43
C PRO A 245 4.39 21.56 18.40
N TYR A 246 4.82 20.41 17.90
CA TYR A 246 6.23 20.00 17.81
C TYR A 246 6.91 20.33 16.47
N ILE A 247 6.21 20.94 15.51
CA ILE A 247 6.82 21.35 14.24
C ILE A 247 7.41 22.76 14.39
N ASP A 248 8.66 22.91 13.92
CA ASP A 248 9.31 24.19 13.73
C ASP A 248 8.76 24.86 12.47
N GLN A 249 8.32 26.10 12.61
CA GLN A 249 7.72 26.88 11.52
C GLN A 249 8.66 27.97 10.98
N GLU A 250 9.90 28.05 11.50
CA GLU A 250 10.90 29.04 11.08
C GLU A 250 11.76 28.55 9.90
#